data_5617604bd30ee01d31d2460e6251bd4e
#
_entry.id   5617604bd30ee01d31d2460e6251bd4e
#
_cell.length_a   1.000
_cell.length_b   1.000
_cell.length_c   1.000
_cell.angle_alpha   90.00
_cell.angle_beta   90.00
_cell.angle_gamma   90.00
#
_symmetry.space_group_name_H-M   'P 1'
#
loop_
_entity.id
_entity.type
_entity.pdbx_description
1 polymer ?
#
loop_
_entity_poly.entity_id
_entity_poly.type
_entity_poly.pdbx_seq_one_letter_code
_entity_poly.pdbx_strand_id
1 'polypeptide(L)'
;MFRKLTWAVAMAVATGCGGEADSVLVVGGQDSRAEAFVDASEESLLRTAPTHDERFDAAGVEFNVPPALLKALSYSLTRYEMVDSEGDFEGAAPTFGLMALSGQALTDGARLANVTEEDAKRDPSANVRAAAAWLDAQAKAQGIERTQLTAWTGVIGAYANIEAPEARVSFVKGEVYSALRLGVGKQTLDLEATGQQQALEAEIGEYAEVTQALSRAPDYGGAVWRPSPNYSTRANGLRPQLVVIHTCEGAYSGCWGWLSNSAAQASAHYVVNTTGTEVSQLVREADKAWHVAANYSCSLNSSVKCNLNGINVNNFSVGIEHAGYASQASWNGGQIDASARLTCDITKSWGIPRDRQHIVGHGQLQPYNRTDPGRNWPWSSYIQKVNAFCNSTPPTPPTPPTPTPSGAIIIDSNNANNNQARGYLQVSANWTSSTNVAGYYGTGYWYARTAAISDGAAFFFKLDRNEARTIDAWWTAATDRSASATFVAFNAQGQRVGDGAVNQQVNGGKWNQVGRFNFTAGWNKVVLSRWQAPGKVVIADAIRVR
;
A
#
# COMPACT_ATOMS: atom_id res chain seq x y z
N MET A 1 41.56 -8.68 37.26
CA MET A 1 42.90 -8.14 36.92
C MET A 1 42.74 -7.30 35.66
N PHE A 2 42.97 -6.01 35.78
CA PHE A 2 42.68 -4.95 34.80
C PHE A 2 43.57 -4.98 33.57
N ARG A 3 43.04 -4.55 32.41
CA ARG A 3 43.70 -3.58 31.51
C ARG A 3 42.70 -2.89 30.60
N LYS A 4 42.49 -1.61 30.87
CA LYS A 4 41.89 -0.62 29.98
C LYS A 4 42.93 -0.22 28.93
N LEU A 5 42.51 -0.02 27.70
CA LEU A 5 43.29 0.76 26.72
C LEU A 5 42.39 1.91 26.20
N THR A 6 42.80 3.10 26.59
CA THR A 6 42.34 4.40 26.13
C THR A 6 43.14 4.78 24.85
N TRP A 7 42.46 5.25 23.81
CA TRP A 7 43.10 6.00 22.72
C TRP A 7 42.61 7.43 22.73
N ALA A 8 43.61 8.33 22.76
CA ALA A 8 43.42 9.76 22.77
C ALA A 8 43.31 10.30 21.34
N VAL A 9 42.41 11.28 21.16
CA VAL A 9 42.27 12.11 19.98
C VAL A 9 43.29 13.27 20.07
N ALA A 10 44.09 13.50 19.04
CA ALA A 10 44.90 14.70 18.87
C ALA A 10 44.27 15.58 17.79
N MET A 11 43.81 16.75 18.20
CA MET A 11 43.53 17.89 17.30
C MET A 11 44.83 18.62 16.97
N ALA A 12 45.03 18.95 15.69
CA ALA A 12 45.98 19.95 15.28
C ALA A 12 45.26 21.09 14.55
N VAL A 13 45.29 22.26 15.15
CA VAL A 13 44.92 23.54 14.55
C VAL A 13 46.19 24.15 13.95
N ALA A 14 46.13 24.62 12.72
CA ALA A 14 47.14 25.52 12.16
C ALA A 14 46.46 26.65 11.39
N THR A 15 46.61 27.83 11.94
CA THR A 15 46.33 29.14 11.33
C THR A 15 47.60 29.67 10.67
N GLY A 16 47.42 30.42 9.55
CA GLY A 16 48.43 31.45 9.22
C GLY A 16 48.64 31.75 7.74
N CYS A 17 48.04 32.79 7.31
CA CYS A 17 48.37 33.89 6.41
C CYS A 17 49.54 33.81 5.41
N GLY A 18 49.22 34.16 4.15
CA GLY A 18 49.72 35.36 3.46
C GLY A 18 50.98 35.25 2.60
N GLY A 19 50.94 35.76 1.36
CA GLY A 19 52.08 36.28 0.65
C GLY A 19 52.16 35.96 -0.85
N GLU A 20 52.07 37.02 -1.62
CA GLU A 20 52.13 37.12 -3.09
C GLU A 20 53.49 36.80 -3.69
N ALA A 21 53.46 36.56 -4.99
CA ALA A 21 54.20 37.11 -6.10
C ALA A 21 55.26 36.25 -6.81
N ASP A 22 55.06 36.31 -8.11
CA ASP A 22 55.98 36.40 -9.26
C ASP A 22 56.67 35.19 -9.90
N SER A 23 56.15 35.05 -11.11
CA SER A 23 56.77 34.72 -12.41
C SER A 23 58.22 34.21 -12.47
N VAL A 24 58.45 33.19 -13.31
CA VAL A 24 59.31 33.25 -14.52
C VAL A 24 59.17 31.98 -15.37
N LEU A 25 59.04 32.17 -16.66
CA LEU A 25 59.13 31.17 -17.73
C LEU A 25 60.50 30.46 -17.75
N VAL A 26 60.50 29.15 -18.15
CA VAL A 26 61.49 28.66 -19.14
C VAL A 26 60.93 27.40 -19.86
N VAL A 27 61.13 27.42 -21.13
CA VAL A 27 60.82 26.49 -22.20
C VAL A 27 61.70 25.22 -22.15
N GLY A 28 61.16 24.08 -22.57
CA GLY A 28 61.94 23.13 -23.36
C GLY A 28 61.87 21.67 -22.91
N GLY A 29 61.46 20.81 -23.83
CA GLY A 29 61.99 19.48 -23.92
C GLY A 29 60.93 18.36 -23.98
N GLN A 30 60.81 17.81 -25.14
CA GLN A 30 60.05 16.65 -25.58
C GLN A 30 60.31 15.37 -24.81
N ASP A 31 59.33 14.50 -24.99
CA ASP A 31 59.31 13.03 -24.90
C ASP A 31 59.17 12.38 -23.53
N SER A 32 57.98 11.85 -23.31
CA SER A 32 57.83 10.40 -23.27
C SER A 32 56.36 10.02 -22.90
N ARG A 33 55.82 9.11 -23.65
CA ARG A 33 54.55 8.42 -23.41
C ARG A 33 54.50 7.96 -21.97
N ALA A 34 53.65 8.57 -21.16
CA ALA A 34 53.06 7.96 -20.00
C ALA A 34 51.76 7.33 -20.47
N GLU A 35 51.80 6.04 -20.80
CA GLU A 35 50.61 5.21 -20.86
C GLU A 35 49.99 5.26 -19.46
N ALA A 36 48.83 5.92 -19.36
CA ALA A 36 48.01 5.86 -18.17
C ALA A 36 47.54 4.42 -18.02
N PHE A 37 48.19 3.66 -17.18
CA PHE A 37 47.58 2.47 -16.55
C PHE A 37 46.43 2.99 -15.70
N VAL A 38 45.25 3.06 -16.29
CA VAL A 38 44.01 3.11 -15.53
C VAL A 38 43.91 1.76 -14.88
N ASP A 39 44.12 1.75 -13.58
CA ASP A 39 44.06 0.55 -12.75
C ASP A 39 42.63 -0.04 -12.87
N ALA A 40 42.54 -1.23 -13.48
CA ALA A 40 41.30 -1.96 -13.64
C ALA A 40 40.61 -2.29 -12.29
N SER A 41 41.23 -1.94 -11.17
CA SER A 41 40.66 -2.06 -9.82
C SER A 41 39.73 -0.91 -9.43
N GLU A 42 39.93 0.31 -9.97
CA GLU A 42 39.02 1.44 -9.70
C GLU A 42 37.74 1.39 -10.53
N GLU A 43 37.79 0.85 -11.74
CA GLU A 43 36.59 0.66 -12.56
C GLU A 43 35.68 -0.47 -12.02
N SER A 44 36.22 -1.39 -11.22
CA SER A 44 35.48 -2.43 -10.52
C SER A 44 34.74 -1.91 -9.27
N LEU A 45 35.18 -0.82 -8.67
CA LEU A 45 34.58 -0.21 -7.47
C LEU A 45 33.41 0.75 -7.79
N LEU A 46 33.19 1.09 -9.05
CA LEU A 46 32.08 1.93 -9.52
C LEU A 46 30.89 1.14 -10.06
N ARG A 47 30.81 -0.18 -9.84
CA ARG A 47 29.56 -0.91 -10.04
C ARG A 47 28.60 -0.49 -8.97
N THR A 48 27.73 0.46 -9.30
CA THR A 48 26.54 0.77 -8.51
C THR A 48 25.79 -0.53 -8.22
N ALA A 49 25.41 -0.75 -6.97
CA ALA A 49 24.62 -1.92 -6.59
C ALA A 49 23.41 -2.05 -7.54
N PRO A 50 23.06 -3.27 -7.99
CA PRO A 50 21.97 -3.44 -8.94
C PRO A 50 20.68 -2.83 -8.38
N THR A 51 19.89 -2.20 -9.24
CA THR A 51 18.56 -1.70 -8.90
C THR A 51 17.61 -2.85 -8.57
N HIS A 52 16.48 -2.58 -7.95
CA HIS A 52 15.46 -3.61 -7.71
C HIS A 52 15.00 -4.24 -9.04
N ASP A 53 14.77 -3.43 -10.08
CA ASP A 53 14.36 -3.93 -11.40
C ASP A 53 15.37 -4.94 -11.96
N GLU A 54 16.66 -4.62 -11.93
CA GLU A 54 17.73 -5.51 -12.42
C GLU A 54 17.79 -6.83 -11.63
N ARG A 55 17.57 -6.82 -10.32
CA ARG A 55 17.52 -8.02 -9.49
C ARG A 55 16.36 -8.95 -9.88
N PHE A 56 15.17 -8.39 -10.04
CA PHE A 56 13.98 -9.16 -10.43
C PHE A 56 14.11 -9.70 -11.85
N ASP A 57 14.62 -8.91 -12.78
CA ASP A 57 14.82 -9.31 -14.17
C ASP A 57 15.87 -10.45 -14.25
N ALA A 58 16.98 -10.33 -13.55
CA ALA A 58 18.03 -11.35 -13.51
C ALA A 58 17.53 -12.68 -12.90
N ALA A 59 16.87 -12.63 -11.74
CA ALA A 59 16.32 -13.81 -11.09
C ALA A 59 15.19 -14.45 -11.91
N GLY A 60 14.35 -13.64 -12.56
CA GLY A 60 13.30 -14.12 -13.44
C GLY A 60 13.85 -14.91 -14.63
N VAL A 61 14.94 -14.43 -15.23
CA VAL A 61 15.63 -15.14 -16.33
C VAL A 61 16.31 -16.40 -15.80
N GLU A 62 17.02 -16.34 -14.67
CA GLU A 62 17.76 -17.48 -14.08
C GLU A 62 16.82 -18.65 -13.76
N PHE A 63 15.65 -18.39 -13.18
CA PHE A 63 14.71 -19.41 -12.70
C PHE A 63 13.45 -19.56 -13.56
N ASN A 64 13.39 -18.93 -14.73
CA ASN A 64 12.23 -19.00 -15.63
C ASN A 64 10.91 -18.65 -14.92
N VAL A 65 10.91 -17.58 -14.12
CA VAL A 65 9.74 -16.98 -13.47
C VAL A 65 9.50 -15.60 -14.11
N PRO A 66 8.27 -15.24 -14.50
CA PRO A 66 8.02 -13.92 -15.10
C PRO A 66 8.51 -12.79 -14.17
N PRO A 67 9.44 -11.92 -14.60
CA PRO A 67 9.95 -10.84 -13.75
C PRO A 67 8.84 -9.91 -13.23
N ALA A 68 7.81 -9.65 -14.04
CA ALA A 68 6.65 -8.87 -13.64
C ALA A 68 5.92 -9.49 -12.45
N LEU A 69 5.84 -10.83 -12.38
CA LEU A 69 5.24 -11.55 -11.26
C LEU A 69 6.08 -11.37 -9.98
N LEU A 70 7.40 -11.51 -10.07
CA LEU A 70 8.29 -11.27 -8.93
C LEU A 70 8.15 -9.84 -8.38
N LYS A 71 8.11 -8.86 -9.28
CA LYS A 71 7.91 -7.44 -8.94
C LYS A 71 6.56 -7.20 -8.26
N ALA A 72 5.49 -7.75 -8.83
CA ALA A 72 4.14 -7.59 -8.26
C ALA A 72 4.02 -8.27 -6.90
N LEU A 73 4.60 -9.45 -6.74
CA LEU A 73 4.61 -10.20 -5.49
C LEU A 73 5.38 -9.45 -4.41
N SER A 74 6.59 -8.98 -4.70
CA SER A 74 7.38 -8.13 -3.80
C SER A 74 6.63 -6.85 -3.41
N TYR A 75 6.04 -6.16 -4.39
CA TYR A 75 5.25 -4.97 -4.11
C TYR A 75 4.05 -5.27 -3.20
N SER A 76 3.35 -6.36 -3.41
CA SER A 76 2.18 -6.73 -2.61
C SER A 76 2.58 -7.10 -1.18
N LEU A 77 3.70 -7.79 -1.01
CA LEU A 77 4.18 -8.26 0.28
C LEU A 77 4.91 -7.16 1.08
N THR A 78 5.89 -6.47 0.47
CA THR A 78 6.86 -5.64 1.20
C THR A 78 6.96 -4.19 0.70
N ARG A 79 6.32 -3.82 -0.40
CA ARG A 79 6.52 -2.52 -1.09
C ARG A 79 7.96 -2.28 -1.54
N TYR A 80 8.70 -3.35 -1.86
CA TYR A 80 10.13 -3.36 -2.19
C TYR A 80 11.04 -2.98 -1.03
N GLU A 81 10.55 -3.06 0.21
CA GLU A 81 11.39 -2.85 1.39
C GLU A 81 12.02 -4.18 1.84
N MET A 82 13.25 -4.11 2.32
CA MET A 82 13.90 -5.23 2.99
C MET A 82 13.32 -5.36 4.39
N VAL A 83 12.37 -6.29 4.56
CA VAL A 83 11.73 -6.54 5.85
C VAL A 83 12.54 -7.55 6.68
N ASP A 84 12.48 -7.38 7.98
CA ASP A 84 13.05 -8.27 8.98
C ASP A 84 12.04 -8.35 10.14
N SER A 85 11.02 -9.20 9.96
CA SER A 85 10.01 -9.40 10.99
C SER A 85 10.36 -10.65 11.79
N GLU A 86 10.97 -10.45 12.95
CA GLU A 86 11.39 -11.53 13.86
C GLU A 86 10.22 -12.20 14.60
N GLY A 87 9.13 -12.51 13.89
CA GLY A 87 8.07 -13.40 14.39
C GLY A 87 7.17 -12.83 15.48
N ASP A 88 7.05 -11.50 15.58
CA ASP A 88 6.28 -10.83 16.63
C ASP A 88 4.78 -10.71 16.37
N PHE A 89 4.31 -11.10 15.19
CA PHE A 89 2.90 -10.99 14.89
C PHE A 89 2.15 -12.26 15.32
N GLU A 90 1.58 -12.23 16.52
CA GLU A 90 0.53 -13.15 17.01
C GLU A 90 0.68 -14.62 16.54
N GLY A 91 1.92 -15.16 16.60
CA GLY A 91 2.24 -16.54 16.19
C GLY A 91 2.40 -16.77 14.69
N ALA A 92 2.40 -15.74 13.85
CA ALA A 92 2.74 -15.86 12.44
C ALA A 92 4.24 -16.17 12.26
N ALA A 93 4.59 -16.89 11.20
CA ALA A 93 5.98 -17.18 10.89
C ALA A 93 6.74 -15.88 10.50
N PRO A 94 8.01 -15.72 10.93
CA PRO A 94 8.82 -14.56 10.56
C PRO A 94 9.03 -14.48 9.05
N THR A 95 9.10 -13.24 8.53
CA THR A 95 9.27 -12.94 7.09
C THR A 95 10.48 -12.06 6.84
N PHE A 96 11.22 -12.30 5.74
CA PHE A 96 12.50 -11.66 5.50
C PHE A 96 12.65 -11.16 4.06
N GLY A 97 13.27 -9.99 3.94
CA GLY A 97 13.75 -9.42 2.69
C GLY A 97 12.65 -8.88 1.76
N LEU A 98 13.04 -8.53 0.54
CA LEU A 98 12.15 -7.97 -0.49
C LEU A 98 10.94 -8.84 -0.82
N MET A 99 11.13 -10.15 -0.74
CA MET A 99 10.12 -11.15 -1.11
C MET A 99 9.36 -11.71 0.09
N ALA A 100 9.54 -11.16 1.30
CA ALA A 100 8.95 -11.67 2.54
C ALA A 100 9.11 -13.20 2.69
N LEU A 101 10.31 -13.72 2.44
CA LEU A 101 10.60 -15.16 2.56
C LEU A 101 10.32 -15.67 3.97
N SER A 102 9.60 -16.78 4.08
CA SER A 102 9.29 -17.41 5.36
C SER A 102 9.21 -18.94 5.22
N GLY A 103 9.31 -19.66 6.34
CA GLY A 103 9.11 -21.11 6.40
C GLY A 103 9.84 -21.87 5.30
N GLN A 104 9.14 -22.77 4.61
CA GLN A 104 9.72 -23.58 3.53
C GLN A 104 10.18 -22.76 2.32
N ALA A 105 9.54 -21.62 2.02
CA ALA A 105 9.98 -20.76 0.92
C ALA A 105 11.37 -20.17 1.20
N LEU A 106 11.70 -19.87 2.46
CA LEU A 106 13.05 -19.46 2.86
C LEU A 106 14.06 -20.61 2.76
N THR A 107 13.78 -21.71 3.46
CA THR A 107 14.74 -22.85 3.58
C THR A 107 14.99 -23.53 2.25
N ASP A 108 13.93 -23.93 1.55
CA ASP A 108 14.05 -24.60 0.24
C ASP A 108 14.48 -23.63 -0.85
N GLY A 109 13.99 -22.38 -0.82
CA GLY A 109 14.38 -21.36 -1.79
C GLY A 109 15.87 -21.05 -1.72
N ALA A 110 16.43 -20.86 -0.53
CA ALA A 110 17.86 -20.63 -0.33
C ALA A 110 18.69 -21.81 -0.86
N ARG A 111 18.31 -23.04 -0.51
CA ARG A 111 18.95 -24.26 -1.00
C ARG A 111 18.89 -24.37 -2.53
N LEU A 112 17.75 -24.14 -3.15
CA LEU A 112 17.54 -24.22 -4.60
C LEU A 112 18.32 -23.13 -5.35
N ALA A 113 18.44 -21.93 -4.77
CA ALA A 113 19.21 -20.83 -5.33
C ALA A 113 20.72 -20.92 -5.05
N ASN A 114 21.15 -21.95 -4.30
CA ASN A 114 22.53 -22.12 -3.84
C ASN A 114 23.07 -20.88 -3.11
N VAL A 115 22.29 -20.36 -2.16
CA VAL A 115 22.64 -19.29 -1.23
C VAL A 115 22.41 -19.75 0.20
N THR A 116 23.01 -19.10 1.19
CA THR A 116 22.71 -19.40 2.60
C THR A 116 21.36 -18.79 3.00
N GLU A 117 20.71 -19.35 4.02
CA GLU A 117 19.48 -18.73 4.56
C GLU A 117 19.74 -17.32 5.09
N GLU A 118 20.92 -17.09 5.68
CA GLU A 118 21.29 -15.77 6.19
C GLU A 118 21.45 -14.75 5.04
N ASP A 119 22.07 -15.14 3.93
CA ASP A 119 22.12 -14.28 2.73
C ASP A 119 20.71 -14.05 2.18
N ALA A 120 19.88 -15.10 2.10
CA ALA A 120 18.49 -14.97 1.65
C ALA A 120 17.65 -14.04 2.53
N LYS A 121 17.98 -13.88 3.82
CA LYS A 121 17.32 -12.92 4.71
C LYS A 121 17.83 -11.48 4.50
N ARG A 122 19.13 -11.28 4.28
CA ARG A 122 19.81 -9.98 4.40
C ARG A 122 20.29 -9.38 3.09
N ASP A 123 20.63 -10.16 2.08
CA ASP A 123 21.05 -9.67 0.77
C ASP A 123 19.87 -9.60 -0.19
N PRO A 124 19.56 -8.42 -0.76
CA PRO A 124 18.41 -8.25 -1.65
C PRO A 124 18.44 -9.15 -2.88
N SER A 125 19.62 -9.44 -3.45
CA SER A 125 19.74 -10.28 -4.65
C SER A 125 19.58 -11.75 -4.30
N ALA A 126 20.17 -12.22 -3.20
CA ALA A 126 20.00 -13.57 -2.69
C ALA A 126 18.53 -13.85 -2.30
N ASN A 127 17.87 -12.87 -1.70
CA ASN A 127 16.45 -12.93 -1.33
C ASN A 127 15.54 -13.14 -2.55
N VAL A 128 15.70 -12.31 -3.59
CA VAL A 128 14.91 -12.43 -4.83
C VAL A 128 15.21 -13.74 -5.55
N ARG A 129 16.48 -14.18 -5.60
CA ARG A 129 16.87 -15.46 -6.21
C ARG A 129 16.28 -16.67 -5.47
N ALA A 130 16.30 -16.66 -4.13
CA ALA A 130 15.70 -17.72 -3.31
C ALA A 130 14.19 -17.83 -3.56
N ALA A 131 13.48 -16.72 -3.60
CA ALA A 131 12.05 -16.68 -3.91
C ALA A 131 11.77 -17.20 -5.32
N ALA A 132 12.51 -16.74 -6.32
CA ALA A 132 12.35 -17.17 -7.71
C ALA A 132 12.63 -18.67 -7.88
N ALA A 133 13.67 -19.21 -7.22
CA ALA A 133 14.00 -20.63 -7.24
C ALA A 133 12.90 -21.50 -6.64
N TRP A 134 12.31 -21.07 -5.52
CA TRP A 134 11.17 -21.77 -4.92
C TRP A 134 9.95 -21.75 -5.83
N LEU A 135 9.61 -20.57 -6.38
CA LEU A 135 8.48 -20.41 -7.31
C LEU A 135 8.65 -21.27 -8.56
N ASP A 136 9.87 -21.36 -9.12
CA ASP A 136 10.21 -22.25 -10.24
C ASP A 136 9.98 -23.72 -9.89
N ALA A 137 10.44 -24.15 -8.72
CA ALA A 137 10.25 -25.53 -8.26
C ALA A 137 8.76 -25.89 -8.11
N GLN A 138 7.96 -25.00 -7.54
CA GLN A 138 6.51 -25.20 -7.41
C GLN A 138 5.81 -25.22 -8.77
N ALA A 139 6.21 -24.31 -9.67
CA ALA A 139 5.67 -24.26 -11.02
C ALA A 139 5.97 -25.53 -11.82
N LYS A 140 7.18 -26.11 -11.66
CA LYS A 140 7.55 -27.40 -12.23
C LYS A 140 6.72 -28.54 -11.64
N ALA A 141 6.56 -28.58 -10.33
CA ALA A 141 5.81 -29.62 -9.64
C ALA A 141 4.33 -29.65 -10.04
N GLN A 142 3.74 -28.46 -10.31
CA GLN A 142 2.35 -28.30 -10.72
C GLN A 142 2.16 -28.36 -12.24
N GLY A 143 3.23 -28.39 -13.03
CA GLY A 143 3.18 -28.44 -14.50
C GLY A 143 2.50 -27.23 -15.15
N ILE A 144 2.60 -26.03 -14.55
CA ILE A 144 1.90 -24.85 -15.03
C ILE A 144 2.54 -24.24 -16.29
N GLU A 145 1.70 -23.65 -17.15
CA GLU A 145 2.16 -22.85 -18.30
C GLU A 145 2.70 -21.51 -17.80
N ARG A 146 4.02 -21.30 -17.94
CA ARG A 146 4.72 -20.18 -17.31
C ARG A 146 4.44 -18.82 -17.91
N THR A 147 4.07 -18.77 -19.19
CA THR A 147 3.71 -17.55 -19.90
C THR A 147 2.31 -17.07 -19.53
N GLN A 148 1.48 -17.94 -18.98
CA GLN A 148 0.13 -17.60 -18.51
C GLN A 148 0.17 -17.22 -17.03
N LEU A 149 0.09 -15.93 -16.72
CA LEU A 149 0.19 -15.44 -15.34
C LEU A 149 -0.95 -15.94 -14.44
N THR A 150 -2.13 -16.22 -14.99
CA THR A 150 -3.24 -16.84 -14.25
C THR A 150 -2.95 -18.27 -13.81
N ALA A 151 -2.10 -19.01 -14.52
CA ALA A 151 -1.67 -20.34 -14.11
C ALA A 151 -0.86 -20.34 -12.80
N TRP A 152 -0.30 -19.19 -12.41
CA TRP A 152 0.47 -19.03 -11.18
C TRP A 152 -0.38 -18.85 -9.92
N THR A 153 -1.72 -18.76 -10.03
CA THR A 153 -2.64 -18.50 -8.90
C THR A 153 -2.36 -19.41 -7.71
N GLY A 154 -2.26 -20.72 -7.93
CA GLY A 154 -1.99 -21.72 -6.88
C GLY A 154 -0.59 -21.57 -6.26
N VAL A 155 0.43 -21.31 -7.10
CA VAL A 155 1.81 -21.14 -6.66
C VAL A 155 1.99 -19.87 -5.82
N ILE A 156 1.37 -18.75 -6.24
CA ILE A 156 1.37 -17.47 -5.49
C ILE A 156 0.68 -17.64 -4.14
N GLY A 157 -0.47 -18.32 -4.13
CA GLY A 157 -1.21 -18.60 -2.89
C GLY A 157 -0.44 -19.47 -1.90
N ALA A 158 0.30 -20.47 -2.40
CA ALA A 158 1.17 -21.30 -1.59
C ALA A 158 2.38 -20.51 -1.05
N TYR A 159 2.96 -19.64 -1.89
CA TYR A 159 4.09 -18.77 -1.48
C TYR A 159 3.72 -17.84 -0.32
N ALA A 160 2.55 -17.23 -0.39
CA ALA A 160 2.07 -16.31 0.65
C ALA A 160 1.72 -17.01 1.97
N ASN A 161 1.66 -18.35 1.98
CA ASN A 161 1.33 -19.19 3.15
C ASN A 161 0.01 -18.77 3.83
N ILE A 162 -0.98 -18.38 3.04
CA ILE A 162 -2.30 -17.97 3.53
C ILE A 162 -3.22 -19.20 3.54
N GLU A 163 -3.58 -19.69 4.73
CA GLU A 163 -4.39 -20.90 4.88
C GLU A 163 -5.86 -20.68 4.51
N ALA A 164 -6.45 -19.54 4.94
CA ALA A 164 -7.84 -19.23 4.66
C ALA A 164 -8.09 -19.05 3.15
N PRO A 165 -8.96 -19.86 2.50
CA PRO A 165 -9.16 -19.82 1.05
C PRO A 165 -9.60 -18.44 0.54
N GLU A 166 -10.50 -17.75 1.25
CA GLU A 166 -10.99 -16.43 0.88
C GLU A 166 -9.88 -15.37 0.96
N ALA A 167 -9.03 -15.44 2.00
CA ALA A 167 -7.89 -14.54 2.15
C ALA A 167 -6.83 -14.80 1.07
N ARG A 168 -6.60 -16.07 0.72
CA ARG A 168 -5.70 -16.46 -0.36
C ARG A 168 -6.15 -15.90 -1.71
N VAL A 169 -7.44 -16.02 -2.03
CA VAL A 169 -8.02 -15.45 -3.24
C VAL A 169 -7.94 -13.92 -3.22
N SER A 170 -8.25 -13.30 -2.10
CA SER A 170 -8.12 -11.84 -1.92
C SER A 170 -6.67 -11.37 -2.13
N PHE A 171 -5.69 -12.10 -1.61
CA PHE A 171 -4.27 -11.78 -1.82
C PHE A 171 -3.88 -11.90 -3.29
N VAL A 172 -4.12 -13.05 -3.91
CA VAL A 172 -3.70 -13.30 -5.29
C VAL A 172 -4.35 -12.30 -6.25
N LYS A 173 -5.67 -12.13 -6.17
CA LYS A 173 -6.44 -11.31 -7.11
C LYS A 173 -6.50 -9.84 -6.73
N GLY A 174 -6.76 -9.56 -5.46
CA GLY A 174 -6.92 -8.20 -4.95
C GLY A 174 -5.60 -7.46 -4.79
N GLU A 175 -4.53 -8.14 -4.45
CA GLU A 175 -3.23 -7.51 -4.23
C GLU A 175 -2.24 -7.79 -5.37
N VAL A 176 -1.86 -9.06 -5.64
CA VAL A 176 -0.81 -9.38 -6.63
C VAL A 176 -1.25 -9.06 -8.06
N TYR A 177 -2.42 -9.56 -8.49
CA TYR A 177 -2.90 -9.28 -9.85
C TYR A 177 -3.34 -7.83 -10.03
N SER A 178 -3.77 -7.16 -8.96
CA SER A 178 -4.00 -5.72 -9.02
C SER A 178 -2.70 -4.95 -9.22
N ALA A 179 -1.62 -5.33 -8.54
CA ALA A 179 -0.29 -4.75 -8.75
C ALA A 179 0.21 -4.96 -10.19
N LEU A 180 0.02 -6.15 -10.74
CA LEU A 180 0.33 -6.45 -12.15
C LEU A 180 -0.47 -5.56 -13.11
N ARG A 181 -1.79 -5.42 -12.90
CA ARG A 181 -2.65 -4.54 -13.73
C ARG A 181 -2.26 -3.08 -13.65
N LEU A 182 -1.74 -2.63 -12.49
CA LEU A 182 -1.24 -1.27 -12.29
C LEU A 182 0.10 -1.00 -13.01
N GLY A 183 0.69 -2.01 -13.64
CA GLY A 183 1.99 -1.88 -14.30
C GLY A 183 3.15 -1.81 -13.32
N VAL A 184 3.00 -2.37 -12.13
CA VAL A 184 4.10 -2.60 -11.22
C VAL A 184 5.05 -3.57 -11.91
N GLY A 185 6.25 -3.11 -12.29
CA GLY A 185 7.24 -3.91 -13.00
C GLY A 185 7.36 -3.64 -14.49
N LYS A 186 6.89 -2.50 -15.00
CA LYS A 186 7.02 -2.04 -16.41
C LYS A 186 6.40 -2.93 -17.49
N GLN A 187 5.84 -4.07 -17.15
CA GLN A 187 5.06 -4.89 -18.06
C GLN A 187 3.60 -4.72 -17.69
N THR A 188 2.89 -3.83 -18.41
CA THR A 188 1.44 -3.88 -18.44
C THR A 188 1.06 -5.25 -18.97
N LEU A 189 0.39 -6.05 -18.11
CA LEU A 189 -0.27 -7.25 -18.59
C LEU A 189 -1.34 -6.79 -19.58
N ASP A 190 -1.16 -7.12 -20.84
CA ASP A 190 -2.25 -7.10 -21.80
C ASP A 190 -3.14 -8.32 -21.52
N LEU A 191 -3.88 -8.24 -20.41
CA LEU A 191 -4.84 -9.27 -19.99
C LEU A 191 -5.96 -9.41 -21.02
N GLU A 192 -6.20 -8.38 -21.83
CA GLU A 192 -7.23 -8.35 -22.87
C GLU A 192 -6.82 -9.20 -24.07
N ALA A 193 -5.54 -9.17 -24.46
CA ALA A 193 -5.03 -9.96 -25.60
C ALA A 193 -5.07 -11.47 -25.37
N THR A 194 -5.18 -11.94 -24.13
CA THR A 194 -5.04 -13.36 -23.79
C THR A 194 -6.32 -14.04 -23.31
N GLY A 195 -7.45 -13.32 -23.18
CA GLY A 195 -8.69 -13.86 -22.60
C GLY A 195 -8.60 -14.18 -21.09
N GLN A 196 -7.50 -13.82 -20.45
CA GLN A 196 -7.21 -14.13 -19.04
C GLN A 196 -8.08 -13.30 -18.07
N GLN A 197 -8.58 -12.14 -18.50
CA GLN A 197 -9.44 -11.29 -17.67
C GLN A 197 -10.79 -11.94 -17.39
N GLN A 198 -11.38 -12.64 -18.37
CA GLN A 198 -12.65 -13.36 -18.17
C GLN A 198 -12.50 -14.57 -17.26
N ALA A 199 -11.35 -15.28 -17.32
CA ALA A 199 -11.06 -16.38 -16.40
C ALA A 199 -10.88 -15.90 -14.95
N LEU A 200 -10.24 -14.74 -14.76
CA LEU A 200 -10.12 -14.07 -13.45
C LEU A 200 -11.47 -13.61 -12.89
N GLU A 201 -12.35 -13.08 -13.74
CA GLU A 201 -13.69 -12.61 -13.33
C GLU A 201 -14.63 -13.78 -12.99
N ALA A 202 -14.58 -14.89 -13.74
CA ALA A 202 -15.39 -16.08 -13.48
C ALA A 202 -15.04 -16.72 -12.14
N GLU A 203 -13.77 -16.78 -11.80
CA GLU A 203 -13.29 -17.29 -10.50
C GLU A 203 -13.66 -16.37 -9.31
N ILE A 204 -13.77 -15.04 -9.51
CA ILE A 204 -14.27 -14.09 -8.51
C ILE A 204 -15.76 -14.34 -8.24
N GLY A 205 -16.54 -14.73 -9.26
CA GLY A 205 -17.98 -14.95 -9.15
C GLY A 205 -18.36 -16.07 -8.17
N GLU A 206 -17.64 -17.18 -8.16
CA GLU A 206 -17.86 -18.29 -7.23
C GLU A 206 -17.61 -17.92 -5.75
N TYR A 207 -16.69 -16.97 -5.49
CA TYR A 207 -16.36 -16.52 -4.14
C TYR A 207 -17.20 -15.31 -3.68
N ALA A 208 -17.82 -14.55 -4.60
CA ALA A 208 -18.69 -13.43 -4.26
C ALA A 208 -19.97 -13.88 -3.53
N GLU A 209 -20.47 -15.08 -3.83
CA GLU A 209 -21.67 -15.64 -3.18
C GLU A 209 -21.40 -16.06 -1.73
N VAL A 210 -20.20 -16.51 -1.39
CA VAL A 210 -19.81 -16.89 -0.03
C VAL A 210 -19.74 -15.68 0.90
N THR A 211 -19.28 -14.53 0.39
CA THR A 211 -19.18 -13.27 1.15
C THR A 211 -20.55 -12.61 1.41
N GLN A 212 -21.55 -12.81 0.58
CA GLN A 212 -22.90 -12.26 0.80
C GLN A 212 -23.69 -13.01 1.89
N ALA A 213 -23.39 -14.25 2.18
CA ALA A 213 -24.12 -15.07 3.18
C ALA A 213 -23.84 -14.67 4.65
N LEU A 214 -22.84 -13.82 4.93
CA LEU A 214 -22.43 -13.40 6.27
C LEU A 214 -22.84 -11.96 6.64
N SER A 215 -23.89 -11.40 6.02
CA SER A 215 -24.30 -10.00 6.17
C SER A 215 -24.92 -9.63 7.52
N ARG A 216 -24.12 -9.57 8.59
CA ARG A 216 -24.36 -8.63 9.68
C ARG A 216 -23.63 -7.33 9.35
N ALA A 217 -24.37 -6.21 9.31
CA ALA A 217 -23.73 -4.91 9.07
C ALA A 217 -22.58 -4.69 10.07
N PRO A 218 -21.40 -4.24 9.65
CA PRO A 218 -20.29 -3.93 10.54
C PRO A 218 -20.64 -2.75 11.47
N ASP A 219 -19.88 -2.57 12.56
CA ASP A 219 -20.08 -1.43 13.46
C ASP A 219 -19.66 -0.13 12.76
N TYR A 220 -18.52 -0.15 12.02
CA TYR A 220 -18.12 0.91 11.12
C TYR A 220 -18.67 0.66 9.71
N GLY A 221 -19.57 1.53 9.25
CA GLY A 221 -20.29 1.36 7.97
C GLY A 221 -19.41 1.30 6.71
N GLY A 222 -18.14 1.70 6.80
CA GLY A 222 -17.15 1.59 5.73
C GLY A 222 -16.34 0.29 5.73
N ALA A 223 -16.62 -0.64 6.66
CA ALA A 223 -15.88 -1.90 6.77
C ALA A 223 -16.60 -3.07 6.08
N VAL A 224 -15.82 -4.06 5.67
CA VAL A 224 -16.30 -5.39 5.26
C VAL A 224 -16.27 -6.31 6.48
N TRP A 225 -17.40 -6.96 6.79
CA TRP A 225 -17.50 -7.88 7.92
C TRP A 225 -16.82 -9.23 7.58
N ARG A 226 -15.77 -9.60 8.32
CA ARG A 226 -15.03 -10.87 8.21
C ARG A 226 -14.80 -11.46 9.60
N PRO A 227 -15.78 -12.16 10.17
CA PRO A 227 -15.77 -12.52 11.59
C PRO A 227 -14.60 -13.43 11.96
N SER A 228 -13.91 -13.08 13.05
CA SER A 228 -12.94 -13.92 13.73
C SER A 228 -13.65 -14.76 14.81
N PRO A 229 -13.28 -16.03 15.03
CA PRO A 229 -13.71 -16.81 16.18
C PRO A 229 -12.96 -16.45 17.47
N ASN A 230 -11.85 -15.70 17.36
CA ASN A 230 -10.92 -15.41 18.46
C ASN A 230 -11.36 -14.16 19.24
N TYR A 231 -12.45 -14.26 19.97
CA TYR A 231 -12.94 -13.16 20.81
C TYR A 231 -13.65 -13.69 22.06
N SER A 232 -13.92 -12.80 22.99
CA SER A 232 -14.73 -13.10 24.18
C SER A 232 -15.48 -11.84 24.62
N THR A 233 -16.37 -11.99 25.61
CA THR A 233 -17.01 -10.83 26.23
C THR A 233 -16.01 -10.03 27.06
N ARG A 234 -16.20 -8.72 27.18
CA ARG A 234 -15.41 -7.85 28.03
C ARG A 234 -15.71 -8.14 29.51
N ALA A 235 -14.68 -8.27 30.34
CA ALA A 235 -14.85 -8.56 31.75
C ALA A 235 -15.48 -7.38 32.51
N ASN A 236 -16.25 -7.67 33.52
CA ASN A 236 -16.78 -6.71 34.52
C ASN A 236 -17.55 -5.51 33.92
N GLY A 237 -18.21 -5.68 32.79
CA GLY A 237 -18.94 -4.60 32.12
C GLY A 237 -18.04 -3.47 31.59
N LEU A 238 -16.75 -3.73 31.44
CA LEU A 238 -15.81 -2.79 30.83
C LEU A 238 -16.19 -2.52 29.37
N ARG A 239 -15.94 -1.30 28.93
CA ARG A 239 -16.18 -0.85 27.55
C ARG A 239 -14.91 -0.22 26.97
N PRO A 240 -14.82 -0.03 25.66
CA PRO A 240 -13.68 0.65 25.03
C PRO A 240 -13.38 2.01 25.64
N GLN A 241 -12.12 2.24 25.98
CA GLN A 241 -11.58 3.47 26.54
C GLN A 241 -10.25 3.86 25.89
N LEU A 242 -9.65 2.96 25.10
CA LEU A 242 -8.44 3.18 24.32
C LEU A 242 -8.65 2.66 22.90
N VAL A 243 -7.96 3.27 21.94
CA VAL A 243 -7.71 2.71 20.62
C VAL A 243 -6.24 2.35 20.53
N VAL A 244 -5.93 1.11 20.13
CA VAL A 244 -4.56 0.61 19.99
C VAL A 244 -4.26 0.42 18.51
N ILE A 245 -3.18 1.05 18.06
CA ILE A 245 -2.71 0.99 16.68
C ILE A 245 -1.63 -0.09 16.58
N HIS A 246 -1.83 -1.01 15.64
CA HIS A 246 -0.99 -2.17 15.36
C HIS A 246 -0.50 -2.19 13.91
N THR A 247 0.43 -3.08 13.62
CA THR A 247 0.85 -3.45 12.26
C THR A 247 0.75 -4.96 12.06
N CYS A 248 0.29 -5.35 10.90
CA CYS A 248 0.10 -6.74 10.49
C CYS A 248 1.41 -7.54 10.37
N GLU A 249 2.57 -6.89 10.34
CA GLU A 249 3.84 -7.48 9.92
C GLU A 249 3.70 -8.27 8.62
N GLY A 250 2.91 -7.74 7.68
CA GLY A 250 2.59 -8.41 6.42
C GLY A 250 1.52 -7.73 5.58
N ALA A 251 1.09 -8.46 4.55
CA ALA A 251 0.06 -8.03 3.61
C ALA A 251 -1.35 -8.08 4.23
N TYR A 252 -2.24 -7.25 3.72
CA TYR A 252 -3.61 -7.09 4.22
C TYR A 252 -4.40 -8.40 4.29
N SER A 253 -4.42 -9.16 3.19
CA SER A 253 -5.22 -10.38 3.13
C SER A 253 -4.63 -11.50 4.01
N GLY A 254 -3.30 -11.57 4.13
CA GLY A 254 -2.63 -12.46 5.08
C GLY A 254 -2.99 -12.14 6.52
N CYS A 255 -3.04 -10.86 6.87
CA CYS A 255 -3.35 -10.37 8.19
C CYS A 255 -4.79 -10.74 8.63
N TRP A 256 -5.81 -10.29 7.89
CA TRP A 256 -7.17 -10.62 8.29
C TRP A 256 -7.48 -12.11 8.16
N GLY A 257 -6.86 -12.80 7.18
CA GLY A 257 -7.01 -14.24 7.00
C GLY A 257 -6.48 -15.03 8.19
N TRP A 258 -5.30 -14.65 8.72
CA TRP A 258 -4.72 -15.25 9.93
C TRP A 258 -5.56 -14.94 11.17
N LEU A 259 -5.89 -13.67 11.40
CA LEU A 259 -6.67 -13.27 12.58
C LEU A 259 -8.11 -13.80 12.58
N SER A 260 -8.61 -14.27 11.43
CA SER A 260 -9.89 -14.97 11.32
C SER A 260 -9.77 -16.49 11.46
N ASN A 261 -8.55 -17.02 11.58
CA ASN A 261 -8.31 -18.44 11.82
C ASN A 261 -8.28 -18.73 13.32
N SER A 262 -8.96 -19.78 13.75
CA SER A 262 -8.96 -20.19 15.17
C SER A 262 -7.56 -20.58 15.67
N ALA A 263 -6.66 -21.01 14.79
CA ALA A 263 -5.29 -21.36 15.12
C ALA A 263 -4.46 -20.15 15.57
N ALA A 264 -4.80 -18.94 15.15
CA ALA A 264 -4.09 -17.72 15.54
C ALA A 264 -4.17 -17.45 17.05
N GLN A 265 -5.28 -17.86 17.70
CA GLN A 265 -5.55 -17.53 19.11
C GLN A 265 -5.41 -16.04 19.43
N ALA A 266 -5.53 -15.21 18.40
CA ALA A 266 -5.41 -13.77 18.39
C ALA A 266 -6.42 -13.16 17.42
N SER A 267 -6.75 -11.89 17.60
CA SER A 267 -7.62 -11.13 16.70
C SER A 267 -7.44 -9.64 16.91
N ALA A 268 -7.92 -8.84 15.96
CA ALA A 268 -8.14 -7.41 16.13
C ALA A 268 -9.59 -7.07 15.83
N HIS A 269 -10.03 -5.85 16.15
CA HIS A 269 -11.37 -5.42 15.76
C HIS A 269 -11.41 -5.07 14.27
N TYR A 270 -10.35 -4.43 13.78
CA TYR A 270 -10.25 -3.95 12.41
C TYR A 270 -8.88 -4.23 11.80
N VAL A 271 -8.86 -4.36 10.47
CA VAL A 271 -7.65 -4.39 9.64
C VAL A 271 -7.83 -3.40 8.50
N VAL A 272 -6.86 -2.48 8.31
CA VAL A 272 -6.85 -1.47 7.25
C VAL A 272 -5.85 -1.88 6.17
N ASN A 273 -6.29 -1.90 4.91
CA ASN A 273 -5.39 -2.24 3.81
C ASN A 273 -4.37 -1.13 3.53
N THR A 274 -3.32 -1.46 2.79
CA THR A 274 -2.17 -0.57 2.53
C THR A 274 -2.55 0.75 1.84
N THR A 275 -3.61 0.77 1.04
CA THR A 275 -4.05 1.97 0.31
C THR A 275 -5.17 2.73 1.02
N GLY A 276 -5.75 2.16 2.06
CA GLY A 276 -6.92 2.72 2.75
C GLY A 276 -8.23 2.58 1.99
N THR A 277 -8.26 1.78 0.92
CA THR A 277 -9.46 1.57 0.10
C THR A 277 -10.40 0.51 0.67
N GLU A 278 -9.93 -0.30 1.59
CA GLU A 278 -10.71 -1.33 2.26
C GLU A 278 -10.33 -1.46 3.74
N VAL A 279 -11.33 -1.65 4.58
CA VAL A 279 -11.20 -1.95 6.00
C VAL A 279 -11.98 -3.23 6.27
N SER A 280 -11.35 -4.24 6.90
CA SER A 280 -12.05 -5.40 7.45
C SER A 280 -12.44 -5.14 8.89
N GLN A 281 -13.63 -5.58 9.31
CA GLN A 281 -13.99 -5.73 10.72
C GLN A 281 -14.06 -7.21 11.06
N LEU A 282 -13.32 -7.64 12.10
CA LEU A 282 -13.21 -9.05 12.49
C LEU A 282 -13.93 -9.35 13.79
N VAL A 283 -13.96 -8.41 14.73
CA VAL A 283 -14.62 -8.54 16.03
C VAL A 283 -15.48 -7.30 16.29
N ARG A 284 -16.62 -7.48 16.94
CA ARG A 284 -17.49 -6.36 17.34
C ARG A 284 -16.77 -5.47 18.36
N GLU A 285 -16.94 -4.15 18.26
CA GLU A 285 -16.36 -3.22 19.23
C GLU A 285 -16.85 -3.46 20.66
N ALA A 286 -18.07 -3.97 20.80
CA ALA A 286 -18.64 -4.35 22.11
C ALA A 286 -17.95 -5.57 22.71
N ASP A 287 -17.38 -6.44 21.91
CA ASP A 287 -16.68 -7.65 22.33
C ASP A 287 -15.17 -7.38 22.55
N LYS A 288 -14.49 -8.33 23.17
CA LYS A 288 -13.06 -8.29 23.45
C LYS A 288 -12.30 -9.05 22.37
N ALA A 289 -11.68 -8.36 21.43
CA ALA A 289 -10.65 -8.93 20.58
C ALA A 289 -9.37 -9.21 21.37
N TRP A 290 -8.55 -10.15 20.90
CA TRP A 290 -7.33 -10.58 21.57
C TRP A 290 -6.11 -10.02 20.83
N HIS A 291 -5.79 -8.73 21.06
CA HIS A 291 -4.76 -7.99 20.33
C HIS A 291 -3.62 -7.43 21.19
N VAL A 292 -3.73 -7.48 22.53
CA VAL A 292 -2.67 -7.07 23.44
C VAL A 292 -2.53 -8.10 24.55
N ALA A 293 -1.40 -8.79 24.60
CA ALA A 293 -1.14 -9.82 25.59
C ALA A 293 -0.56 -9.26 26.92
N ALA A 294 -0.93 -8.03 27.30
CA ALA A 294 -0.41 -7.36 28.48
C ALA A 294 -1.52 -6.85 29.40
N ASN A 295 -1.20 -6.79 30.68
CA ASN A 295 -1.96 -6.02 31.65
C ASN A 295 -1.52 -4.56 31.61
N TYR A 296 -2.47 -3.66 31.72
CA TYR A 296 -2.23 -2.23 31.64
C TYR A 296 -1.34 -1.73 32.78
N SER A 297 -0.41 -0.85 32.45
CA SER A 297 0.36 -0.05 33.40
C SER A 297 0.30 1.41 32.99
N CYS A 298 -0.33 2.25 33.81
CA CYS A 298 -0.44 3.67 33.50
C CYS A 298 0.90 4.41 33.49
N SER A 299 1.95 3.84 34.09
CA SER A 299 3.31 4.39 34.00
C SER A 299 3.85 4.40 32.57
N LEU A 300 3.42 3.47 31.73
CA LEU A 300 3.74 3.42 30.30
C LEU A 300 2.89 4.39 29.45
N ASN A 301 1.88 5.02 30.05
CA ASN A 301 0.94 5.89 29.36
C ASN A 301 0.71 7.22 30.12
N SER A 302 1.79 7.89 30.50
CA SER A 302 1.77 9.22 31.12
C SER A 302 0.84 9.33 32.35
N SER A 303 0.72 8.25 33.14
CA SER A 303 -0.17 8.15 34.31
C SER A 303 -1.66 8.37 34.00
N VAL A 304 -2.11 8.09 32.78
CA VAL A 304 -3.52 8.15 32.39
C VAL A 304 -4.21 6.82 32.72
N LYS A 305 -5.48 6.85 33.14
CA LYS A 305 -6.29 5.65 33.44
C LYS A 305 -5.67 4.70 34.48
N CYS A 306 -5.00 5.20 35.51
CA CYS A 306 -4.37 4.36 36.54
C CYS A 306 -5.35 3.47 37.33
N ASN A 307 -6.64 3.77 37.29
CA ASN A 307 -7.68 2.89 37.82
C ASN A 307 -7.84 1.58 37.03
N LEU A 308 -7.21 1.45 35.86
CA LEU A 308 -7.18 0.23 35.02
C LEU A 308 -5.91 -0.58 35.19
N ASN A 309 -4.96 -0.16 36.06
CA ASN A 309 -3.73 -0.91 36.31
C ASN A 309 -4.01 -2.38 36.68
N GLY A 310 -3.24 -3.28 36.07
CA GLY A 310 -3.36 -4.72 36.27
C GLY A 310 -4.49 -5.39 35.50
N ILE A 311 -5.35 -4.63 34.80
CA ILE A 311 -6.40 -5.18 33.96
C ILE A 311 -5.83 -5.46 32.57
N ASN A 312 -6.13 -6.62 31.97
CA ASN A 312 -5.74 -6.93 30.60
C ASN A 312 -6.33 -5.89 29.64
N VAL A 313 -5.46 -5.31 28.80
CA VAL A 313 -5.77 -4.19 27.90
C VAL A 313 -6.93 -4.47 26.96
N ASN A 314 -7.06 -5.71 26.49
CA ASN A 314 -8.14 -6.11 25.58
C ASN A 314 -9.54 -5.85 26.16
N ASN A 315 -9.70 -5.80 27.49
CA ASN A 315 -11.02 -5.59 28.10
C ASN A 315 -11.57 -4.17 27.90
N PHE A 316 -10.71 -3.19 27.57
CA PHE A 316 -11.13 -1.78 27.44
C PHE A 316 -10.49 -1.06 26.24
N SER A 317 -10.07 -1.80 25.22
CA SER A 317 -9.51 -1.23 23.99
C SER A 317 -10.18 -1.76 22.73
N VAL A 318 -10.02 -1.00 21.65
CA VAL A 318 -10.29 -1.41 20.27
C VAL A 318 -8.95 -1.45 19.54
N GLY A 319 -8.58 -2.59 18.95
CA GLY A 319 -7.36 -2.76 18.17
C GLY A 319 -7.62 -2.56 16.69
N ILE A 320 -6.73 -1.80 16.03
CA ILE A 320 -6.73 -1.57 14.59
C ILE A 320 -5.38 -2.00 14.03
N GLU A 321 -5.39 -3.04 13.21
CA GLU A 321 -4.25 -3.52 12.45
C GLU A 321 -4.07 -2.72 11.14
N HIS A 322 -2.83 -2.57 10.72
CA HIS A 322 -2.48 -1.89 9.47
C HIS A 322 -1.58 -2.78 8.64
N ALA A 323 -2.00 -3.09 7.42
CA ALA A 323 -1.16 -3.82 6.47
C ALA A 323 0.17 -3.10 6.26
N GLY A 324 1.28 -3.79 6.47
CA GLY A 324 2.64 -3.25 6.47
C GLY A 324 3.45 -3.75 7.64
N TYR A 325 4.57 -3.11 7.90
CA TYR A 325 5.57 -3.51 8.89
C TYR A 325 5.93 -2.35 9.82
N ALA A 326 6.22 -2.64 11.09
CA ALA A 326 6.70 -1.66 12.06
C ALA A 326 8.04 -1.04 11.65
N SER A 327 8.86 -1.78 10.88
CA SER A 327 10.16 -1.34 10.36
C SER A 327 10.06 -0.42 9.15
N GLN A 328 8.92 -0.35 8.46
CA GLN A 328 8.80 0.37 7.19
C GLN A 328 9.12 1.87 7.30
N ALA A 329 9.73 2.42 6.25
CA ALA A 329 10.23 3.79 6.25
C ALA A 329 9.10 4.83 6.21
N SER A 330 7.97 4.50 5.60
CA SER A 330 6.84 5.43 5.43
C SER A 330 5.50 4.70 5.38
N TRP A 331 4.43 5.45 5.61
CA TRP A 331 3.04 4.98 5.58
C TRP A 331 2.27 5.62 4.44
N ASN A 332 1.43 4.84 3.76
CA ASN A 332 0.58 5.35 2.69
C ASN A 332 -0.43 6.37 3.24
N GLY A 333 -0.53 7.53 2.60
CA GLY A 333 -1.43 8.60 3.04
C GLY A 333 -2.91 8.16 3.08
N GLY A 334 -3.35 7.35 2.12
CA GLY A 334 -4.71 6.80 2.08
C GLY A 334 -5.00 5.84 3.24
N GLN A 335 -4.02 5.00 3.61
CA GLN A 335 -4.13 4.12 4.77
C GLN A 335 -4.26 4.92 6.08
N ILE A 336 -3.42 5.95 6.25
CA ILE A 336 -3.48 6.85 7.41
C ILE A 336 -4.83 7.58 7.46
N ASP A 337 -5.36 8.04 6.33
CA ASP A 337 -6.65 8.71 6.27
C ASP A 337 -7.81 7.77 6.59
N ALA A 338 -7.84 6.55 6.06
CA ALA A 338 -8.85 5.56 6.35
C ALA A 338 -8.84 5.16 7.83
N SER A 339 -7.65 4.91 8.38
CA SER A 339 -7.47 4.63 9.80
C SER A 339 -7.92 5.78 10.69
N ALA A 340 -7.61 7.02 10.33
CA ALA A 340 -8.02 8.19 11.10
C ALA A 340 -9.54 8.42 11.06
N ARG A 341 -10.22 8.12 9.95
CA ARG A 341 -11.69 8.15 9.86
C ARG A 341 -12.32 7.06 10.72
N LEU A 342 -11.80 5.83 10.66
CA LEU A 342 -12.23 4.73 11.50
C LEU A 342 -12.04 5.07 12.99
N THR A 343 -10.87 5.57 13.37
CA THR A 343 -10.58 6.00 14.75
C THR A 343 -11.48 7.13 15.20
N CYS A 344 -11.84 8.05 14.31
CA CYS A 344 -12.85 9.07 14.61
C CYS A 344 -14.20 8.43 14.95
N ASP A 345 -14.67 7.48 14.17
CA ASP A 345 -15.94 6.79 14.38
C ASP A 345 -15.95 6.04 15.71
N ILE A 346 -14.93 5.22 15.97
CA ILE A 346 -14.76 4.50 17.23
C ILE A 346 -14.76 5.46 18.43
N THR A 347 -13.95 6.53 18.37
CA THR A 347 -13.85 7.49 19.48
C THR A 347 -15.15 8.27 19.71
N LYS A 348 -15.92 8.52 18.66
CA LYS A 348 -17.26 9.08 18.75
C LYS A 348 -18.24 8.13 19.44
N SER A 349 -18.29 6.88 18.99
CA SER A 349 -19.21 5.86 19.47
C SER A 349 -19.02 5.53 20.95
N TRP A 350 -17.77 5.54 21.41
CA TRP A 350 -17.42 5.16 22.78
C TRP A 350 -17.07 6.33 23.69
N GLY A 351 -17.04 7.56 23.19
CA GLY A 351 -16.67 8.76 23.98
C GLY A 351 -15.19 8.76 24.40
N ILE A 352 -14.30 8.21 23.56
CA ILE A 352 -12.86 8.16 23.84
C ILE A 352 -12.21 9.50 23.48
N PRO A 353 -11.39 10.10 24.36
CA PRO A 353 -10.63 11.30 24.03
C PRO A 353 -9.67 11.06 22.85
N ARG A 354 -9.50 12.09 22.01
CA ARG A 354 -8.71 11.98 20.77
C ARG A 354 -7.32 12.59 20.94
N ASP A 355 -6.55 11.99 21.81
CA ASP A 355 -5.19 12.38 22.14
C ASP A 355 -4.25 11.19 22.16
N ARG A 356 -2.94 11.45 22.36
CA ARG A 356 -1.89 10.41 22.37
C ARG A 356 -1.96 9.45 23.56
N GLN A 357 -2.72 9.75 24.59
CA GLN A 357 -2.90 8.91 25.77
C GLN A 357 -4.11 7.96 25.63
N HIS A 358 -5.01 8.22 24.69
CA HIS A 358 -6.18 7.39 24.44
C HIS A 358 -6.12 6.68 23.06
N ILE A 359 -5.28 7.19 22.15
CA ILE A 359 -4.94 6.54 20.88
C ILE A 359 -3.45 6.23 20.94
N VAL A 360 -3.11 4.97 21.19
CA VAL A 360 -1.77 4.53 21.58
C VAL A 360 -1.25 3.46 20.61
N GLY A 361 0.06 3.26 20.58
CA GLY A 361 0.67 2.13 19.89
C GLY A 361 0.76 0.90 20.79
N HIS A 362 0.76 -0.29 20.19
CA HIS A 362 0.96 -1.53 20.94
C HIS A 362 2.30 -1.54 21.66
N GLY A 363 3.39 -1.18 20.97
CA GLY A 363 4.72 -1.08 21.57
C GLY A 363 4.81 -0.11 22.76
N GLN A 364 3.90 0.87 22.88
CA GLN A 364 3.82 1.72 24.07
C GLN A 364 3.29 0.96 25.29
N LEU A 365 2.34 0.06 25.09
CA LEU A 365 1.70 -0.68 26.18
C LEU A 365 2.45 -1.97 26.55
N GLN A 366 3.25 -2.51 25.62
CA GLN A 366 3.98 -3.77 25.75
C GLN A 366 5.43 -3.63 25.23
N PRO A 367 6.24 -2.68 25.76
CA PRO A 367 7.53 -2.30 25.16
C PRO A 367 8.63 -3.36 25.28
N TYR A 368 8.41 -4.42 26.05
CA TYR A 368 9.40 -5.47 26.27
C TYR A 368 9.52 -6.46 25.09
N ASN A 369 8.50 -6.53 24.20
CA ASN A 369 8.51 -7.42 23.04
C ASN A 369 7.58 -6.96 21.91
N ARG A 370 7.22 -5.68 21.86
CA ARG A 370 6.42 -5.08 20.77
C ARG A 370 7.00 -3.73 20.36
N THR A 371 7.00 -3.46 19.06
CA THR A 371 7.49 -2.21 18.47
C THR A 371 6.44 -1.49 17.64
N ASP A 372 5.35 -2.17 17.29
CA ASP A 372 4.30 -1.67 16.42
C ASP A 372 3.52 -0.48 17.03
N PRO A 373 3.06 0.45 16.21
CA PRO A 373 3.12 0.54 14.75
C PRO A 373 4.47 1.06 14.21
N GLY A 374 5.54 1.01 14.98
CA GLY A 374 6.88 1.41 14.61
C GLY A 374 7.16 2.91 14.75
N ARG A 375 8.46 3.24 14.70
CA ARG A 375 8.96 4.60 14.93
C ARG A 375 8.53 5.62 13.85
N ASN A 376 8.20 5.15 12.65
CA ASN A 376 7.84 5.99 11.51
C ASN A 376 6.32 6.21 11.40
N TRP A 377 5.53 5.70 12.36
CA TRP A 377 4.10 6.02 12.40
C TRP A 377 3.91 7.52 12.62
N PRO A 378 3.13 8.21 11.80
CA PRO A 378 3.06 9.68 11.81
C PRO A 378 2.13 10.23 12.90
N TRP A 379 2.43 9.97 14.17
CA TRP A 379 1.56 10.24 15.32
C TRP A 379 0.94 11.64 15.34
N SER A 380 1.75 12.68 15.14
CA SER A 380 1.27 14.08 15.23
C SER A 380 0.21 14.36 14.16
N SER A 381 0.51 14.03 12.90
CA SER A 381 -0.44 14.23 11.80
C SER A 381 -1.63 13.28 11.89
N TYR A 382 -1.44 12.06 12.42
CA TYR A 382 -2.51 11.10 12.63
C TYR A 382 -3.57 11.62 13.61
N ILE A 383 -3.17 12.10 14.80
CA ILE A 383 -4.08 12.69 15.78
C ILE A 383 -4.76 13.94 15.22
N GLN A 384 -4.03 14.77 14.47
CA GLN A 384 -4.64 15.93 13.79
C GLN A 384 -5.71 15.50 12.79
N LYS A 385 -5.47 14.46 11.98
CA LYS A 385 -6.44 13.90 11.03
C LYS A 385 -7.67 13.32 11.75
N VAL A 386 -7.48 12.54 12.83
CA VAL A 386 -8.60 12.02 13.64
C VAL A 386 -9.49 13.17 14.12
N ASN A 387 -8.89 14.22 14.70
CA ASN A 387 -9.63 15.38 15.16
C ASN A 387 -10.30 16.14 14.02
N ALA A 388 -9.62 16.33 12.89
CA ALA A 388 -10.18 16.99 11.72
C ALA A 388 -11.41 16.25 11.19
N PHE A 389 -11.34 14.92 11.02
CA PHE A 389 -12.48 14.11 10.59
C PHE A 389 -13.64 14.11 11.59
N CYS A 390 -13.34 14.14 12.89
CA CYS A 390 -14.34 14.16 13.94
C CYS A 390 -15.01 15.52 14.13
N ASN A 391 -14.26 16.60 13.93
CA ASN A 391 -14.74 17.97 14.10
C ASN A 391 -15.33 18.54 12.79
N SER A 392 -15.03 17.92 11.65
CA SER A 392 -15.79 18.21 10.45
C SER A 392 -17.25 17.88 10.79
N THR A 393 -18.09 18.89 10.91
CA THR A 393 -19.52 18.72 10.69
C THR A 393 -19.61 17.92 9.40
N PRO A 394 -20.38 16.80 9.32
CA PRO A 394 -20.62 16.18 8.02
C PRO A 394 -20.93 17.35 7.09
N PRO A 395 -20.21 17.54 5.97
CA PRO A 395 -20.56 18.61 5.07
C PRO A 395 -22.06 18.47 4.91
N THR A 396 -22.80 19.55 5.18
CA THR A 396 -24.25 19.61 4.90
C THR A 396 -24.35 19.00 3.52
N PRO A 397 -25.09 17.87 3.32
CA PRO A 397 -25.07 17.18 2.05
C PRO A 397 -25.14 18.27 1.00
N PRO A 398 -24.18 18.38 0.07
CA PRO A 398 -24.23 19.43 -0.93
C PRO A 398 -25.65 19.36 -1.46
N THR A 399 -26.34 20.48 -1.56
CA THR A 399 -27.71 20.60 -2.09
C THR A 399 -27.83 19.56 -3.18
N PRO A 400 -28.77 18.58 -3.11
CA PRO A 400 -28.72 17.38 -3.94
C PRO A 400 -28.33 17.80 -5.35
N PRO A 401 -27.25 17.25 -5.93
CA PRO A 401 -26.87 17.63 -7.27
C PRO A 401 -28.11 17.46 -8.12
N THR A 402 -28.37 18.39 -9.01
CA THR A 402 -29.45 18.33 -10.02
C THR A 402 -29.66 16.86 -10.41
N PRO A 403 -30.89 16.31 -10.36
CA PRO A 403 -31.14 14.88 -10.45
C PRO A 403 -30.22 14.22 -11.48
N THR A 404 -29.44 13.25 -11.04
CA THR A 404 -28.53 12.49 -11.91
C THR A 404 -29.37 11.92 -13.04
N PRO A 405 -29.03 12.14 -14.32
CA PRO A 405 -29.78 11.56 -15.41
C PRO A 405 -29.93 10.06 -15.21
N SER A 406 -31.12 9.51 -15.36
CA SER A 406 -31.39 8.09 -15.21
C SER A 406 -30.38 7.29 -16.05
N GLY A 407 -29.61 6.39 -15.40
CA GLY A 407 -28.59 5.56 -16.04
C GLY A 407 -27.16 6.13 -16.06
N ALA A 408 -26.88 7.26 -15.39
CA ALA A 408 -25.50 7.73 -15.26
C ALA A 408 -24.70 6.87 -14.24
N ILE A 409 -23.42 6.63 -14.56
CA ILE A 409 -22.45 5.99 -13.66
C ILE A 409 -21.55 7.09 -13.12
N ILE A 410 -21.44 7.19 -11.79
CA ILE A 410 -20.49 8.10 -11.13
C ILE A 410 -19.38 7.25 -10.53
N ILE A 411 -18.14 7.65 -10.77
CA ILE A 411 -16.95 7.05 -10.17
C ILE A 411 -16.25 8.12 -9.35
N ASP A 412 -16.31 7.94 -8.04
CA ASP A 412 -15.64 8.76 -7.03
C ASP A 412 -14.16 8.37 -6.93
N SER A 413 -13.33 9.27 -6.50
CA SER A 413 -11.92 9.03 -6.17
C SER A 413 -11.73 8.01 -5.03
N ASN A 414 -12.70 7.90 -4.15
CA ASN A 414 -12.75 6.88 -3.10
C ASN A 414 -13.62 5.71 -3.55
N ASN A 415 -12.99 4.57 -3.81
CA ASN A 415 -13.69 3.37 -4.27
C ASN A 415 -14.74 2.83 -3.27
N ALA A 416 -14.66 3.17 -1.99
CA ALA A 416 -15.70 2.85 -1.03
C ALA A 416 -17.06 3.52 -1.34
N ASN A 417 -17.04 4.63 -2.08
CA ASN A 417 -18.25 5.34 -2.51
C ASN A 417 -18.80 4.81 -3.85
N ASN A 418 -18.08 3.88 -4.50
CA ASN A 418 -18.41 3.37 -5.83
C ASN A 418 -19.16 2.03 -5.75
N ASN A 419 -20.11 1.83 -6.65
CA ASN A 419 -20.54 0.48 -7.00
C ASN A 419 -19.44 -0.16 -7.87
N GLN A 420 -18.51 -0.88 -7.25
CA GLN A 420 -17.33 -1.42 -7.92
C GLN A 420 -17.66 -2.45 -9.01
N ALA A 421 -18.86 -3.05 -9.01
CA ALA A 421 -19.36 -3.86 -10.12
C ALA A 421 -19.69 -3.01 -11.36
N ARG A 422 -19.79 -1.70 -11.22
CA ARG A 422 -20.15 -0.74 -12.30
C ARG A 422 -19.05 0.26 -12.60
N GLY A 423 -18.17 0.58 -11.64
CA GLY A 423 -17.06 1.50 -11.85
C GLY A 423 -16.16 1.67 -10.64
N TYR A 424 -14.89 1.97 -10.88
CA TYR A 424 -13.87 2.21 -9.86
C TYR A 424 -12.74 3.08 -10.40
N LEU A 425 -12.01 3.75 -9.50
CA LEU A 425 -10.78 4.47 -9.81
C LEU A 425 -9.56 3.60 -9.50
N GLN A 426 -8.54 3.70 -10.35
CA GLN A 426 -7.25 3.09 -10.15
C GLN A 426 -6.13 4.14 -10.31
N VAL A 427 -5.23 4.22 -9.32
CA VAL A 427 -4.07 5.11 -9.32
C VAL A 427 -2.83 4.34 -8.87
N SER A 428 -1.65 4.74 -9.34
CA SER A 428 -0.36 4.21 -8.87
C SER A 428 0.06 4.82 -7.53
N ALA A 429 1.13 4.30 -6.94
CA ALA A 429 1.75 4.87 -5.74
C ALA A 429 2.32 6.29 -5.90
N ASN A 430 2.46 6.78 -7.14
CA ASN A 430 2.88 8.15 -7.41
C ASN A 430 1.77 9.19 -7.27
N TRP A 431 0.54 8.75 -7.01
CA TRP A 431 -0.60 9.60 -6.73
C TRP A 431 -0.79 9.71 -5.21
N THR A 432 -1.09 10.89 -4.73
CA THR A 432 -1.29 11.18 -3.32
C THR A 432 -2.75 11.55 -3.07
N SER A 433 -3.40 10.91 -2.09
CA SER A 433 -4.75 11.30 -1.67
C SER A 433 -4.71 12.60 -0.86
N SER A 434 -5.76 13.41 -0.96
CA SER A 434 -5.85 14.68 -0.25
C SER A 434 -7.30 15.11 -0.01
N THR A 435 -7.48 15.88 1.05
CA THR A 435 -8.69 16.63 1.37
C THR A 435 -8.39 18.12 1.62
N ASN A 436 -7.15 18.56 1.33
CA ASN A 436 -6.64 19.87 1.73
C ASN A 436 -7.31 21.06 1.01
N VAL A 437 -7.81 20.85 -0.21
CA VAL A 437 -8.51 21.89 -0.96
C VAL A 437 -9.98 21.52 -1.04
N ALA A 438 -10.84 22.40 -0.52
CA ALA A 438 -12.29 22.19 -0.51
C ALA A 438 -12.88 22.16 -1.94
N GLY A 439 -14.11 21.62 -2.05
CA GLY A 439 -14.83 21.52 -3.33
C GLY A 439 -14.61 20.19 -4.06
N TYR A 440 -14.03 19.19 -3.41
CA TYR A 440 -13.98 17.83 -3.95
C TYR A 440 -15.35 17.15 -3.93
N TYR A 441 -15.49 16.12 -4.76
CA TYR A 441 -16.63 15.22 -4.76
C TYR A 441 -16.45 14.14 -3.68
N GLY A 442 -17.52 13.76 -2.99
CA GLY A 442 -17.47 12.71 -1.99
C GLY A 442 -16.53 12.99 -0.82
N THR A 443 -15.48 12.19 -0.66
CA THR A 443 -14.65 12.17 0.56
C THR A 443 -13.18 12.60 0.37
N GLY A 444 -12.81 13.11 -0.80
CA GLY A 444 -11.44 13.56 -1.10
C GLY A 444 -11.10 13.40 -2.58
N TYR A 445 -9.83 13.57 -2.91
CA TYR A 445 -9.32 13.46 -4.29
C TYR A 445 -7.88 12.93 -4.29
N TRP A 446 -7.44 12.39 -5.42
CA TRP A 446 -6.04 12.09 -5.68
C TRP A 446 -5.40 13.18 -6.53
N TYR A 447 -4.12 13.45 -6.28
CA TYR A 447 -3.34 14.35 -7.12
C TYR A 447 -1.97 13.76 -7.43
N ALA A 448 -1.41 14.15 -8.56
CA ALA A 448 -0.03 13.84 -8.92
C ALA A 448 0.63 15.03 -9.61
N ARG A 449 1.95 15.16 -9.43
CA ARG A 449 2.74 16.17 -10.16
C ARG A 449 2.78 15.81 -11.64
N THR A 450 2.69 16.82 -12.50
CA THR A 450 2.90 16.63 -13.93
C THR A 450 4.34 16.22 -14.21
N ALA A 451 4.52 15.24 -15.08
CA ALA A 451 5.81 14.72 -15.54
C ALA A 451 5.62 14.03 -16.88
N ALA A 452 6.67 13.93 -17.70
CA ALA A 452 6.63 13.22 -18.99
C ALA A 452 6.70 11.69 -18.79
N ILE A 453 5.73 11.14 -18.06
CA ILE A 453 5.63 9.70 -17.76
C ILE A 453 4.20 9.21 -17.99
N SER A 454 4.06 7.95 -18.46
CA SER A 454 2.78 7.28 -18.65
C SER A 454 2.30 6.67 -17.34
N ASP A 455 1.65 7.49 -16.49
CA ASP A 455 1.19 7.12 -15.15
C ASP A 455 -0.07 7.93 -14.80
N GLY A 456 -1.17 7.60 -15.46
CA GLY A 456 -2.45 8.31 -15.31
C GLY A 456 -3.36 7.68 -14.25
N ALA A 457 -4.31 8.48 -13.73
CA ALA A 457 -5.43 7.97 -12.94
C ALA A 457 -6.50 7.40 -13.87
N ALA A 458 -6.80 6.11 -13.74
CA ALA A 458 -7.73 5.40 -14.60
C ALA A 458 -9.08 5.19 -13.91
N PHE A 459 -10.14 5.78 -14.47
CA PHE A 459 -11.53 5.58 -14.06
C PHE A 459 -12.15 4.51 -14.94
N PHE A 460 -12.42 3.34 -14.40
CA PHE A 460 -13.05 2.22 -15.08
C PHE A 460 -14.56 2.24 -14.89
N PHE A 461 -15.32 1.90 -15.96
CA PHE A 461 -16.77 1.74 -15.88
C PHE A 461 -17.26 0.67 -16.84
N LYS A 462 -18.32 -0.03 -16.44
CA LYS A 462 -18.92 -1.13 -17.21
C LYS A 462 -20.19 -0.69 -17.91
N LEU A 463 -20.28 -0.97 -19.21
CA LEU A 463 -21.48 -0.78 -20.01
C LEU A 463 -22.05 -2.12 -20.47
N ASP A 464 -23.36 -2.24 -20.48
CA ASP A 464 -24.06 -3.46 -20.86
C ASP A 464 -24.23 -3.58 -22.41
N ARG A 465 -23.98 -2.47 -23.15
CA ARG A 465 -24.10 -2.40 -24.60
C ARG A 465 -23.18 -1.33 -25.18
N ASN A 466 -22.97 -1.39 -26.50
CA ASN A 466 -22.26 -0.34 -27.21
C ASN A 466 -23.13 0.93 -27.27
N GLU A 467 -22.58 2.05 -26.80
CA GLU A 467 -23.29 3.33 -26.80
C GLU A 467 -22.34 4.52 -26.66
N ALA A 468 -22.78 5.67 -27.17
CA ALA A 468 -22.07 6.94 -26.99
C ALA A 468 -22.42 7.53 -25.61
N ARG A 469 -21.43 7.83 -24.80
CA ARG A 469 -21.56 8.44 -23.47
C ARG A 469 -20.82 9.76 -23.38
N THR A 470 -21.40 10.70 -22.66
CA THR A 470 -20.74 11.95 -22.27
C THR A 470 -19.99 11.73 -20.96
N ILE A 471 -18.72 12.13 -20.94
CA ILE A 471 -17.88 12.12 -19.74
C ILE A 471 -17.84 13.53 -19.19
N ASP A 472 -18.23 13.68 -17.94
CA ASP A 472 -18.01 14.88 -17.14
C ASP A 472 -16.97 14.58 -16.04
N ALA A 473 -16.13 15.55 -15.69
CA ALA A 473 -15.16 15.45 -14.61
C ALA A 473 -15.44 16.50 -13.51
N TRP A 474 -15.08 16.14 -12.29
CA TRP A 474 -15.10 17.01 -11.11
C TRP A 474 -13.68 17.13 -10.57
N TRP A 475 -13.30 18.29 -10.03
CA TRP A 475 -12.00 18.52 -9.42
C TRP A 475 -12.04 19.68 -8.42
N THR A 476 -10.99 19.80 -7.59
CA THR A 476 -10.72 20.98 -6.78
C THR A 476 -9.86 21.96 -7.58
N ALA A 477 -10.32 23.19 -7.76
CA ALA A 477 -9.58 24.21 -8.51
C ALA A 477 -8.55 24.94 -7.64
N ALA A 478 -7.34 25.16 -8.18
CA ALA A 478 -6.30 26.03 -7.61
C ALA A 478 -5.27 26.41 -8.69
N THR A 479 -4.48 27.46 -8.46
CA THR A 479 -3.55 28.03 -9.45
C THR A 479 -2.36 27.11 -9.79
N ASP A 480 -2.03 26.16 -8.92
CA ASP A 480 -0.99 25.16 -9.12
C ASP A 480 -1.45 23.95 -9.98
N ARG A 481 -2.74 23.89 -10.35
CA ARG A 481 -3.30 22.83 -11.18
C ARG A 481 -2.90 22.98 -12.66
N SER A 482 -3.01 21.88 -13.41
CA SER A 482 -2.84 21.93 -14.86
C SER A 482 -3.94 22.75 -15.54
N ALA A 483 -3.56 23.67 -16.40
CA ALA A 483 -4.50 24.39 -17.26
C ALA A 483 -5.01 23.56 -18.45
N SER A 484 -4.43 22.34 -18.66
CA SER A 484 -4.77 21.44 -19.77
C SER A 484 -4.71 19.98 -19.31
N ALA A 485 -5.44 19.64 -18.25
CA ALA A 485 -5.53 18.26 -17.75
C ALA A 485 -6.31 17.39 -18.77
N THR A 486 -5.60 16.45 -19.41
CA THR A 486 -6.14 15.64 -20.50
C THR A 486 -6.71 14.33 -19.97
N PHE A 487 -7.96 14.05 -20.30
CA PHE A 487 -8.64 12.78 -20.08
C PHE A 487 -8.71 12.01 -21.39
N VAL A 488 -8.13 10.82 -21.44
CA VAL A 488 -8.09 9.95 -22.62
C VAL A 488 -9.09 8.82 -22.43
N ALA A 489 -10.02 8.65 -23.36
CA ALA A 489 -11.06 7.63 -23.32
C ALA A 489 -10.65 6.38 -24.12
N PHE A 490 -10.89 5.20 -23.53
CA PHE A 490 -10.65 3.90 -24.15
C PHE A 490 -11.91 3.03 -24.03
N ASN A 491 -12.24 2.32 -25.11
CA ASN A 491 -13.34 1.36 -25.11
C ASN A 491 -12.96 0.05 -24.40
N ALA A 492 -13.89 -0.90 -24.31
CA ALA A 492 -13.67 -2.18 -23.65
C ALA A 492 -12.63 -3.09 -24.36
N GLN A 493 -12.26 -2.80 -25.60
CA GLN A 493 -11.19 -3.45 -26.35
C GLN A 493 -9.84 -2.71 -26.19
N GLY A 494 -9.75 -1.74 -25.25
CA GLY A 494 -8.52 -0.98 -25.02
C GLY A 494 -8.19 0.04 -26.12
N GLN A 495 -9.03 0.20 -27.14
CA GLN A 495 -8.82 1.14 -28.23
C GLN A 495 -9.13 2.57 -27.74
N ARG A 496 -8.23 3.52 -28.03
CA ARG A 496 -8.49 4.94 -27.76
C ARG A 496 -9.64 5.42 -28.64
N VAL A 497 -10.69 5.94 -28.01
CA VAL A 497 -11.89 6.44 -28.66
C VAL A 497 -12.01 7.97 -28.66
N GLY A 498 -11.04 8.64 -28.04
CA GLY A 498 -10.91 10.08 -28.02
C GLY A 498 -10.25 10.61 -26.75
N ASP A 499 -10.20 11.92 -26.65
CA ASP A 499 -9.72 12.64 -25.47
C ASP A 499 -10.35 14.02 -25.36
N GLY A 500 -10.27 14.61 -24.17
CA GLY A 500 -10.65 15.98 -23.90
C GLY A 500 -9.78 16.60 -22.82
N ALA A 501 -9.44 17.87 -22.95
CA ALA A 501 -8.64 18.59 -21.97
C ALA A 501 -9.50 19.61 -21.22
N VAL A 502 -9.26 19.77 -19.92
CA VAL A 502 -9.94 20.73 -19.05
C VAL A 502 -8.92 21.57 -18.29
N ASN A 503 -9.31 22.80 -17.98
CA ASN A 503 -8.51 23.66 -17.13
C ASN A 503 -8.90 23.44 -15.66
N GLN A 504 -8.04 22.74 -14.91
CA GLN A 504 -8.29 22.46 -13.49
C GLN A 504 -7.95 23.64 -12.56
N GLN A 505 -7.45 24.77 -13.08
CA GLN A 505 -7.26 25.99 -12.29
C GLN A 505 -8.56 26.71 -11.97
N VAL A 506 -9.60 26.46 -12.73
CA VAL A 506 -10.92 27.09 -12.63
C VAL A 506 -12.04 26.07 -12.65
N ASN A 507 -13.27 26.51 -12.39
CA ASN A 507 -14.47 25.66 -12.49
C ASN A 507 -14.47 24.41 -11.58
N GLY A 508 -13.71 24.39 -10.49
CA GLY A 508 -13.77 23.32 -9.50
C GLY A 508 -15.11 23.27 -8.75
N GLY A 509 -15.36 22.15 -8.05
CA GLY A 509 -16.55 21.97 -7.24
C GLY A 509 -17.86 21.80 -8.02
N LYS A 510 -17.79 21.37 -9.27
CA LYS A 510 -18.94 21.10 -10.14
C LYS A 510 -18.58 20.15 -11.29
N TRP A 511 -19.60 19.56 -11.89
CA TRP A 511 -19.43 18.76 -13.11
C TRP A 511 -19.12 19.63 -14.32
N ASN A 512 -18.05 19.27 -15.04
CA ASN A 512 -17.62 19.92 -16.27
C ASN A 512 -17.46 18.87 -17.38
N GLN A 513 -18.04 19.14 -18.54
CA GLN A 513 -17.96 18.19 -19.65
C GLN A 513 -16.54 18.11 -20.20
N VAL A 514 -16.04 16.86 -20.30
CA VAL A 514 -14.76 16.52 -20.93
C VAL A 514 -14.96 16.24 -22.42
N GLY A 515 -15.95 15.43 -22.75
CA GLY A 515 -16.24 15.05 -24.14
C GLY A 515 -17.36 14.01 -24.24
N ARG A 516 -17.69 13.62 -25.49
CA ARG A 516 -18.62 12.52 -25.79
C ARG A 516 -17.91 11.51 -26.68
N PHE A 517 -17.91 10.24 -26.25
CA PHE A 517 -17.13 9.18 -26.90
C PHE A 517 -18.00 7.95 -27.13
N ASN A 518 -17.63 7.13 -28.14
CA ASN A 518 -18.28 5.86 -28.43
C ASN A 518 -17.60 4.73 -27.66
N PHE A 519 -18.30 4.17 -26.68
CA PHE A 519 -17.84 3.06 -25.88
C PHE A 519 -18.52 1.75 -26.30
N THR A 520 -17.93 0.63 -25.93
CA THR A 520 -18.44 -0.71 -26.23
C THR A 520 -18.96 -1.40 -24.97
N ALA A 521 -19.75 -2.45 -25.13
CA ALA A 521 -20.14 -3.33 -24.01
C ALA A 521 -18.89 -3.88 -23.31
N GLY A 522 -18.93 -3.97 -22.00
CA GLY A 522 -17.79 -4.40 -21.17
C GLY A 522 -17.16 -3.26 -20.38
N TRP A 523 -15.94 -3.48 -19.89
CA TRP A 523 -15.20 -2.53 -19.08
C TRP A 523 -14.46 -1.51 -19.93
N ASN A 524 -14.91 -0.28 -19.91
CA ASN A 524 -14.29 0.88 -20.53
C ASN A 524 -13.50 1.68 -19.51
N LYS A 525 -12.64 2.60 -19.94
CA LYS A 525 -11.91 3.49 -19.02
C LYS A 525 -11.70 4.88 -19.57
N VAL A 526 -11.61 5.85 -18.65
CA VAL A 526 -11.13 7.21 -18.92
C VAL A 526 -9.91 7.45 -18.04
N VAL A 527 -8.81 7.84 -18.66
CA VAL A 527 -7.52 8.02 -17.97
C VAL A 527 -7.17 9.50 -17.92
N LEU A 528 -7.08 10.07 -16.71
CA LEU A 528 -6.50 11.40 -16.52
C LEU A 528 -4.98 11.29 -16.64
N SER A 529 -4.43 11.88 -17.69
CA SER A 529 -3.00 11.88 -17.95
C SER A 529 -2.27 12.92 -17.11
N ARG A 530 -1.09 12.52 -16.57
CA ARG A 530 -0.14 13.45 -15.98
C ARG A 530 1.04 13.78 -16.93
N TRP A 531 1.00 13.26 -18.17
CA TRP A 531 2.03 13.47 -19.18
C TRP A 531 2.02 14.91 -19.70
N GLN A 532 2.70 15.79 -19.00
CA GLN A 532 2.83 17.22 -19.28
C GLN A 532 4.17 17.73 -18.78
N ALA A 533 4.56 18.96 -19.16
CA ALA A 533 5.72 19.63 -18.60
C ALA A 533 5.61 19.69 -17.06
N PRO A 534 6.73 19.47 -16.33
CA PRO A 534 6.73 19.57 -14.88
C PRO A 534 6.33 20.94 -14.34
N GLY A 535 5.89 21.00 -13.08
CA GLY A 535 5.62 22.26 -12.37
C GLY A 535 4.14 22.50 -12.04
N LYS A 536 3.24 21.60 -12.45
CA LYS A 536 1.82 21.62 -12.09
C LYS A 536 1.41 20.31 -11.43
N VAL A 537 0.15 20.23 -11.00
CA VAL A 537 -0.49 18.99 -10.56
C VAL A 537 -1.77 18.74 -11.33
N VAL A 538 -2.16 17.48 -11.48
CA VAL A 538 -3.46 17.06 -11.98
C VAL A 538 -4.29 16.45 -10.85
N ILE A 539 -5.60 16.64 -10.89
CA ILE A 539 -6.55 16.22 -9.85
C ILE A 539 -7.47 15.15 -10.41
N ALA A 540 -7.40 13.95 -9.85
CA ALA A 540 -8.33 12.85 -10.06
C ALA A 540 -9.32 12.81 -8.88
N ASP A 541 -10.50 13.37 -9.09
CA ASP A 541 -11.53 13.50 -8.06
C ASP A 541 -12.73 12.60 -8.40
N ALA A 542 -13.58 13.00 -9.33
CA ALA A 542 -14.65 12.13 -9.79
C ALA A 542 -14.92 12.29 -11.30
N ILE A 543 -15.45 11.23 -11.92
CA ILE A 543 -16.06 11.31 -13.25
C ILE A 543 -17.53 10.87 -13.21
N ARG A 544 -18.31 11.38 -14.17
CA ARG A 544 -19.67 10.97 -14.42
C ARG A 544 -19.81 10.56 -15.88
N VAL A 545 -20.29 9.34 -16.10
CA VAL A 545 -20.58 8.74 -17.41
C VAL A 545 -22.10 8.79 -17.63
N ARG A 546 -22.60 9.64 -18.55
CA ARG A 546 -24.02 9.85 -18.80
C ARG A 546 -24.40 9.85 -20.29
#